data_48f2e475dc91099d3ee91bcc25b60db0
#
_entry.id   48f2e475dc91099d3ee91bcc25b60db0
#
_cell.length_a   1.000
_cell.length_b   1.000
_cell.length_c   1.000
_cell.angle_alpha   90.00
_cell.angle_beta   90.00
_cell.angle_gamma   90.00
#
_symmetry.space_group_name_H-M   'P 1'
#
loop_
_entity.id
_entity.type
_entity.pdbx_description
1 polymer ?
#
loop_
_entity_poly.entity_id
_entity_poly.type
_entity_poly.pdbx_seq_one_letter_code
_entity_poly.pdbx_strand_id
1 'polypeptide(L)'
;MKRILIALAVLLSVQVADAQMKSPAVVKKALDNAEAASQDPKKNVKTATWLKLAEAYMDAYTVPAGAGWVGASKQELQLILAGEKPLTVQNVELNGALYEKESFETRDYYYNGNGVLEIIKVTKPIVENALAGALNAYAKAHEVDLKQAKTKDINAGIENISRKYYEEAMTAYTFGDYAGASKLFGVAADAAATAPLSKVDTTAIYNAGFTAMMVQDYEGAKVFLEKCLAVGYYHDGGEVYARLADVYGKLGNQEKSVEMLEQGFTQFPQSQSILIGLINYYLENNQNPSRLFELITLAKQNEPNNASLFYVEGNIYNELRQAEKDEAKAAEYLEKAVQAYDACESVNAAYEFGHIGKGVMFYNMAIDLQEKASNELDDRKYMALVEQFEDALMKALPPFEKAYAVSADNTMKVNIAEYLKNIYYRFITKGAEYEDGYKKYNEIVKTGVAQ
;
A
#
# COMPACT_ATOMS: atom_id res chain seq x y z
N MET A 1 -8.28 -4.18 0.31
CA MET A 1 -7.07 -4.20 -0.52
C MET A 1 -7.27 -5.06 -1.77
N LYS A 2 -8.17 -4.69 -2.70
CA LYS A 2 -8.37 -5.39 -3.98
C LYS A 2 -8.89 -4.39 -5.00
N ARG A 3 -8.08 -3.46 -5.47
CA ARG A 3 -8.33 -2.64 -6.70
C ARG A 3 -7.15 -1.71 -6.98
N ILE A 4 -5.95 -2.29 -7.15
CA ILE A 4 -4.84 -1.64 -7.84
C ILE A 4 -4.43 -2.63 -8.92
N LEU A 5 -5.22 -2.69 -9.95
CA LEU A 5 -4.85 -3.32 -11.21
C LEU A 5 -5.93 -2.98 -12.22
N ILE A 6 -5.47 -2.63 -13.39
CA ILE A 6 -6.24 -2.47 -14.63
C ILE A 6 -6.55 -1.01 -14.97
N ALA A 7 -5.50 -0.35 -15.44
CA ALA A 7 -5.63 0.52 -16.59
C ALA A 7 -4.54 0.13 -17.60
N LEU A 8 -4.53 -1.12 -18.04
CA LEU A 8 -3.84 -1.51 -19.26
C LEU A 8 -4.82 -1.30 -20.42
N ALA A 9 -4.84 -0.09 -20.98
CA ALA A 9 -5.40 0.11 -22.31
C ALA A 9 -4.43 -0.55 -23.30
N VAL A 10 -4.76 -1.78 -23.68
CA VAL A 10 -4.10 -2.51 -24.77
C VAL A 10 -4.44 -1.80 -26.08
N LEU A 11 -3.54 -0.96 -26.55
CA LEU A 11 -3.49 -0.57 -27.96
C LEU A 11 -2.73 -1.68 -28.71
N LEU A 12 -3.48 -2.67 -29.14
CA LEU A 12 -3.02 -3.69 -30.07
C LEU A 12 -2.77 -3.04 -31.45
N SER A 13 -1.52 -2.74 -31.76
CA SER A 13 -1.09 -2.68 -33.17
C SER A 13 -0.57 -4.07 -33.55
N VAL A 14 -1.45 -4.89 -34.10
CA VAL A 14 -1.06 -6.15 -34.74
C VAL A 14 -0.30 -5.78 -36.00
N GLN A 15 1.01 -5.81 -35.96
CA GLN A 15 1.83 -6.00 -37.16
C GLN A 15 2.19 -7.48 -37.22
N VAL A 16 1.28 -8.25 -37.84
CA VAL A 16 1.64 -9.59 -38.37
C VAL A 16 2.42 -9.35 -39.63
N ALA A 17 3.73 -9.21 -39.51
CA ALA A 17 4.63 -9.38 -40.64
C ALA A 17 5.13 -10.83 -40.59
N ASP A 18 5.08 -11.53 -41.70
CA ASP A 18 5.78 -12.79 -41.99
C ASP A 18 7.30 -12.65 -41.74
N ALA A 19 7.69 -12.61 -40.47
CA ALA A 19 9.08 -12.64 -40.08
C ALA A 19 9.38 -14.06 -39.61
N GLN A 20 9.98 -14.86 -40.49
CA GLN A 20 10.74 -16.04 -40.12
C GLN A 20 11.61 -15.65 -38.92
N MET A 21 11.32 -16.21 -37.72
CA MET A 21 12.01 -15.79 -36.48
C MET A 21 13.51 -15.90 -36.68
N LYS A 22 14.23 -14.78 -36.55
CA LYS A 22 15.70 -14.77 -36.66
C LYS A 22 16.27 -15.68 -35.58
N SER A 23 17.23 -16.54 -35.94
CA SER A 23 17.90 -17.34 -34.89
C SER A 23 18.78 -16.46 -34.00
N PRO A 24 18.96 -16.80 -32.70
CA PRO A 24 19.83 -16.06 -31.78
C PRO A 24 21.24 -15.80 -32.32
N ALA A 25 21.80 -16.75 -33.07
CA ALA A 25 23.14 -16.63 -33.67
C ALA A 25 23.16 -15.57 -34.78
N VAL A 26 22.10 -15.46 -35.58
CA VAL A 26 21.99 -14.45 -36.66
C VAL A 26 21.83 -13.06 -36.00
N VAL A 27 21.03 -12.93 -34.95
CA VAL A 27 20.87 -11.67 -34.20
C VAL A 27 22.17 -11.24 -33.56
N LYS A 28 22.88 -12.16 -32.90
CA LYS A 28 24.20 -11.85 -32.30
C LYS A 28 25.20 -11.35 -33.32
N LYS A 29 25.30 -12.01 -34.48
CA LYS A 29 26.19 -11.56 -35.54
C LYS A 29 25.79 -10.18 -36.09
N ALA A 30 24.50 -9.92 -36.26
CA ALA A 30 24.01 -8.61 -36.69
C ALA A 30 24.36 -7.51 -35.68
N LEU A 31 24.22 -7.78 -34.39
CA LEU A 31 24.61 -6.85 -33.31
C LEU A 31 26.11 -6.60 -33.34
N ASP A 32 26.96 -7.64 -33.43
CA ASP A 32 28.41 -7.49 -33.47
C ASP A 32 28.84 -6.61 -34.66
N ASN A 33 28.21 -6.79 -35.83
CA ASN A 33 28.46 -5.96 -37.00
C ASN A 33 28.02 -4.51 -36.83
N ALA A 34 26.88 -4.28 -36.16
CA ALA A 34 26.39 -2.93 -35.86
C ALA A 34 27.26 -2.21 -34.84
N GLU A 35 27.72 -2.91 -33.80
CA GLU A 35 28.69 -2.41 -32.83
C GLU A 35 30.02 -2.03 -33.53
N ALA A 36 30.57 -2.89 -34.36
CA ALA A 36 31.76 -2.58 -35.14
C ALA A 36 31.57 -1.36 -36.05
N ALA A 37 30.38 -1.21 -36.66
CA ALA A 37 30.07 -0.05 -37.50
C ALA A 37 30.01 1.26 -36.65
N SER A 38 29.53 1.21 -35.40
CA SER A 38 29.45 2.36 -34.50
C SER A 38 30.83 2.82 -34.03
N GLN A 39 31.84 1.97 -34.07
CA GLN A 39 33.24 2.29 -33.74
C GLN A 39 34.02 2.87 -34.93
N ASP A 40 33.51 2.75 -36.13
CA ASP A 40 34.17 3.26 -37.33
C ASP A 40 33.99 4.78 -37.46
N PRO A 41 35.10 5.60 -37.42
CA PRO A 41 35.02 7.06 -37.48
C PRO A 41 34.30 7.63 -38.71
N LYS A 42 34.21 6.85 -39.83
CA LYS A 42 33.53 7.28 -41.04
C LYS A 42 32.02 6.97 -40.99
N LYS A 43 31.60 6.08 -40.10
CA LYS A 43 30.22 5.64 -40.02
C LYS A 43 29.51 6.22 -38.79
N ASN A 44 30.21 6.40 -37.66
CA ASN A 44 29.62 6.85 -36.41
C ASN A 44 29.08 8.29 -36.43
N VAL A 45 29.44 9.06 -37.46
CA VAL A 45 28.88 10.41 -37.71
C VAL A 45 27.51 10.37 -38.40
N LYS A 46 26.99 9.18 -38.72
CA LYS A 46 25.74 8.98 -39.47
C LYS A 46 24.64 8.50 -38.52
N THR A 47 23.52 9.20 -38.47
CA THR A 47 22.33 8.80 -37.71
C THR A 47 21.90 7.36 -37.98
N ALA A 48 21.92 6.96 -39.31
CA ALA A 48 21.53 5.61 -39.67
C ALA A 48 22.41 4.49 -39.09
N THR A 49 23.68 4.78 -38.71
CA THR A 49 24.56 3.81 -38.05
C THR A 49 24.05 3.50 -36.64
N TRP A 50 23.69 4.53 -35.92
CA TRP A 50 23.20 4.41 -34.53
C TRP A 50 21.78 3.83 -34.48
N LEU A 51 20.90 4.18 -35.45
CA LEU A 51 19.57 3.57 -35.56
C LEU A 51 19.67 2.06 -35.80
N LYS A 52 20.56 1.63 -36.71
CA LYS A 52 20.81 0.20 -36.94
C LYS A 52 21.35 -0.51 -35.72
N LEU A 53 22.22 0.16 -34.91
CA LEU A 53 22.71 -0.39 -33.66
C LEU A 53 21.57 -0.54 -32.65
N ALA A 54 20.71 0.48 -32.51
CA ALA A 54 19.54 0.43 -31.62
C ALA A 54 18.60 -0.72 -32.02
N GLU A 55 18.28 -0.86 -33.30
CA GLU A 55 17.46 -1.97 -33.86
C GLU A 55 18.09 -3.34 -33.54
N ALA A 56 19.41 -3.48 -33.72
CA ALA A 56 20.10 -4.73 -33.43
C ALA A 56 20.07 -5.12 -31.96
N TYR A 57 20.20 -4.14 -31.03
CA TYR A 57 19.99 -4.37 -29.61
C TYR A 57 18.55 -4.73 -29.29
N MET A 58 17.54 -4.07 -29.92
CA MET A 58 16.13 -4.41 -29.75
C MET A 58 15.81 -5.82 -30.26
N ASP A 59 16.39 -6.24 -31.39
CA ASP A 59 16.29 -7.64 -31.85
C ASP A 59 16.89 -8.60 -30.83
N ALA A 60 18.06 -8.26 -30.25
CA ALA A 60 18.71 -9.09 -29.23
C ALA A 60 17.88 -9.20 -27.93
N TYR A 61 17.10 -8.18 -27.61
CA TYR A 61 16.15 -8.18 -26.49
C TYR A 61 14.91 -9.02 -26.79
N THR A 62 14.31 -8.85 -27.99
CA THR A 62 12.98 -9.40 -28.27
C THR A 62 13.01 -10.85 -28.75
N VAL A 63 14.01 -11.25 -29.53
CA VAL A 63 14.07 -12.59 -30.14
C VAL A 63 14.03 -13.73 -29.12
N PRO A 64 14.72 -13.65 -27.96
CA PRO A 64 14.64 -14.70 -26.95
C PRO A 64 13.24 -14.89 -26.34
N ALA A 65 12.41 -13.84 -26.34
CA ALA A 65 11.03 -13.89 -25.84
C ALA A 65 10.09 -14.72 -26.72
N GLY A 66 10.50 -15.02 -27.98
CA GLY A 66 9.72 -15.77 -28.93
C GLY A 66 8.58 -14.96 -29.55
N ALA A 67 7.63 -15.65 -30.16
CA ALA A 67 6.51 -15.04 -30.87
C ALA A 67 5.29 -14.71 -29.99
N GLY A 68 5.38 -15.00 -28.67
CA GLY A 68 4.29 -14.73 -27.72
C GLY A 68 4.16 -13.26 -27.37
N TRP A 69 2.95 -12.83 -27.03
CA TRP A 69 2.67 -11.51 -26.48
C TRP A 69 1.74 -11.60 -25.27
N VAL A 70 1.90 -10.70 -24.34
CA VAL A 70 1.04 -10.59 -23.15
C VAL A 70 -0.39 -10.27 -23.59
N GLY A 71 -1.35 -11.02 -23.05
CA GLY A 71 -2.76 -10.95 -23.43
C GLY A 71 -3.20 -12.01 -24.44
N ALA A 72 -2.26 -12.74 -25.06
CA ALA A 72 -2.60 -13.84 -25.97
C ALA A 72 -3.20 -15.02 -25.20
N SER A 73 -4.21 -15.67 -25.79
CA SER A 73 -4.68 -16.95 -25.27
C SER A 73 -3.70 -18.08 -25.63
N LYS A 74 -3.68 -19.12 -24.80
CA LYS A 74 -2.87 -20.31 -25.05
C LYS A 74 -3.17 -20.95 -26.42
N GLN A 75 -4.44 -20.90 -26.87
CA GLN A 75 -4.87 -21.43 -28.16
C GLN A 75 -4.29 -20.62 -29.31
N GLU A 76 -4.29 -19.28 -29.25
CA GLU A 76 -3.67 -18.42 -30.28
C GLU A 76 -2.18 -18.68 -30.38
N LEU A 77 -1.50 -18.81 -29.23
CA LEU A 77 -0.06 -19.07 -29.20
C LEU A 77 0.31 -20.44 -29.78
N GLN A 78 -0.49 -21.47 -29.54
CA GLN A 78 -0.27 -22.80 -30.16
C GLN A 78 -0.27 -22.76 -31.67
N LEU A 79 -1.07 -21.88 -32.29
CA LEU A 79 -1.08 -21.69 -33.76
C LEU A 79 0.17 -20.96 -34.25
N ILE A 80 0.65 -19.96 -33.51
CA ILE A 80 1.75 -19.08 -33.92
C ILE A 80 3.12 -19.71 -33.63
N LEU A 81 3.25 -20.47 -32.54
CA LEU A 81 4.49 -21.16 -32.22
C LEU A 81 4.87 -22.26 -33.17
N ALA A 82 4.06 -22.50 -34.23
CA ALA A 82 4.37 -23.35 -35.38
C ALA A 82 4.92 -24.74 -34.99
N GLY A 83 4.40 -25.32 -33.90
CA GLY A 83 4.82 -26.64 -33.42
C GLY A 83 5.98 -26.63 -32.39
N GLU A 84 6.51 -25.47 -32.02
CA GLU A 84 7.43 -25.39 -30.89
C GLU A 84 6.70 -25.84 -29.61
N LYS A 85 7.27 -26.83 -28.90
CA LYS A 85 6.67 -27.37 -27.69
C LYS A 85 7.47 -26.94 -26.47
N PRO A 86 6.78 -26.66 -25.33
CA PRO A 86 7.48 -26.39 -24.09
C PRO A 86 8.29 -27.62 -23.63
N LEU A 87 9.43 -27.38 -23.05
CA LEU A 87 10.29 -28.39 -22.42
C LEU A 87 9.64 -28.95 -21.14
N THR A 88 9.00 -28.08 -20.37
CA THR A 88 8.27 -28.43 -19.16
C THR A 88 7.00 -27.60 -19.03
N VAL A 89 5.98 -28.17 -18.36
CA VAL A 89 4.74 -27.48 -17.98
C VAL A 89 4.52 -27.76 -16.48
N GLN A 90 4.31 -26.73 -15.69
CA GLN A 90 4.08 -26.87 -14.25
C GLN A 90 3.22 -25.73 -13.70
N ASN A 91 2.45 -25.99 -12.63
CA ASN A 91 1.77 -24.96 -11.91
C ASN A 91 2.72 -24.31 -10.90
N VAL A 92 2.71 -22.99 -10.80
CA VAL A 92 3.52 -22.20 -9.87
C VAL A 92 2.63 -21.13 -9.23
N GLU A 93 2.91 -20.82 -7.98
CA GLU A 93 2.27 -19.71 -7.29
C GLU A 93 3.21 -18.50 -7.28
N LEU A 94 2.72 -17.35 -7.73
CA LEU A 94 3.44 -16.09 -7.73
C LEU A 94 2.60 -15.06 -6.99
N ASN A 95 3.12 -14.57 -5.88
CA ASN A 95 2.50 -13.53 -5.06
C ASN A 95 1.01 -13.82 -4.74
N GLY A 96 0.72 -15.10 -4.41
CA GLY A 96 -0.63 -15.58 -4.06
C GLY A 96 -1.56 -15.87 -5.24
N ALA A 97 -1.09 -15.77 -6.49
CA ALA A 97 -1.83 -16.16 -7.69
C ALA A 97 -1.24 -17.41 -8.35
N LEU A 98 -2.12 -18.30 -8.82
CA LEU A 98 -1.72 -19.54 -9.48
C LEU A 98 -1.55 -19.31 -10.98
N TYR A 99 -0.39 -19.73 -11.52
CA TYR A 99 -0.05 -19.67 -12.94
C TYR A 99 0.32 -21.05 -13.46
N GLU A 100 -0.04 -21.31 -14.72
CA GLU A 100 0.56 -22.40 -15.49
C GLU A 100 1.82 -21.85 -16.18
N LYS A 101 2.98 -22.42 -15.83
CA LYS A 101 4.27 -22.07 -16.41
C LYS A 101 4.66 -23.05 -17.50
N GLU A 102 4.89 -22.56 -18.70
CA GLU A 102 5.50 -23.29 -19.81
C GLU A 102 6.93 -22.82 -20.04
N SER A 103 7.91 -23.73 -19.89
CA SER A 103 9.33 -23.42 -20.09
C SER A 103 9.78 -23.83 -21.47
N PHE A 104 10.41 -22.91 -22.19
CA PHE A 104 11.06 -23.10 -23.48
C PHE A 104 12.58 -22.96 -23.34
N GLU A 105 13.34 -23.10 -24.42
CA GLU A 105 14.81 -23.04 -24.35
C GLU A 105 15.33 -21.68 -23.87
N THR A 106 14.70 -20.58 -24.26
CA THR A 106 15.17 -19.21 -23.98
C THR A 106 14.24 -18.40 -23.09
N ARG A 107 13.06 -18.93 -22.74
CA ARG A 107 12.00 -18.20 -22.07
C ARG A 107 11.07 -19.10 -21.28
N ASP A 108 10.36 -18.50 -20.33
CA ASP A 108 9.20 -19.05 -19.65
C ASP A 108 7.97 -18.21 -19.94
N TYR A 109 6.85 -18.86 -20.25
CA TYR A 109 5.53 -18.26 -20.37
C TYR A 109 4.68 -18.61 -19.15
N TYR A 110 3.98 -17.62 -18.59
CA TYR A 110 3.10 -17.82 -17.44
C TYR A 110 1.67 -17.43 -17.82
N TYR A 111 0.78 -18.39 -17.77
CA TYR A 111 -0.63 -18.24 -18.10
C TYR A 111 -1.44 -18.17 -16.81
N ASN A 112 -2.39 -17.23 -16.77
CA ASN A 112 -3.33 -17.14 -15.65
C ASN A 112 -4.37 -18.28 -15.68
N GLY A 113 -5.27 -18.34 -14.69
CA GLY A 113 -6.31 -19.35 -14.59
C GLY A 113 -7.31 -19.39 -15.76
N ASN A 114 -7.32 -18.36 -16.62
CA ASN A 114 -8.13 -18.30 -17.83
C ASN A 114 -7.36 -18.72 -19.09
N GLY A 115 -6.10 -19.16 -18.96
CA GLY A 115 -5.26 -19.54 -20.06
C GLY A 115 -4.76 -18.36 -20.91
N VAL A 116 -4.69 -17.15 -20.33
CA VAL A 116 -4.14 -15.95 -20.96
C VAL A 116 -2.70 -15.75 -20.51
N LEU A 117 -1.79 -15.52 -21.46
CA LEU A 117 -0.39 -15.23 -21.20
C LEU A 117 -0.27 -13.85 -20.52
N GLU A 118 0.22 -13.81 -19.28
CA GLU A 118 0.41 -12.57 -18.53
C GLU A 118 1.88 -12.19 -18.39
N ILE A 119 2.79 -13.19 -18.35
CA ILE A 119 4.21 -12.92 -18.14
C ILE A 119 5.05 -13.70 -19.13
N ILE A 120 6.00 -13.01 -19.75
CA ILE A 120 7.07 -13.59 -20.56
C ILE A 120 8.39 -13.31 -19.85
N LYS A 121 9.07 -14.35 -19.38
CA LYS A 121 10.38 -14.23 -18.73
C LYS A 121 11.45 -14.83 -19.61
N VAL A 122 12.34 -14.00 -20.15
CA VAL A 122 13.53 -14.47 -20.86
C VAL A 122 14.49 -15.11 -19.88
N THR A 123 14.92 -16.33 -20.15
CA THR A 123 15.83 -17.12 -19.30
C THR A 123 17.25 -17.20 -19.86
N LYS A 124 17.40 -17.02 -21.20
CA LYS A 124 18.69 -16.98 -21.89
C LYS A 124 18.71 -15.79 -22.84
N PRO A 125 19.12 -14.60 -22.38
CA PRO A 125 19.27 -13.41 -23.24
C PRO A 125 20.45 -13.62 -24.22
N ILE A 126 20.35 -12.99 -25.41
CA ILE A 126 21.45 -12.98 -26.39
C ILE A 126 22.62 -12.13 -25.89
N VAL A 127 22.32 -11.01 -25.27
CA VAL A 127 23.27 -10.13 -24.59
C VAL A 127 22.60 -9.54 -23.35
N GLU A 128 23.41 -9.31 -22.32
CA GLU A 128 22.98 -8.59 -21.13
C GLU A 128 22.75 -7.10 -21.44
N ASN A 129 21.81 -6.47 -20.72
CA ASN A 129 21.52 -5.05 -20.82
C ASN A 129 21.19 -4.54 -22.24
N ALA A 130 20.55 -5.37 -23.07
CA ALA A 130 20.20 -5.02 -24.45
C ALA A 130 19.39 -3.69 -24.54
N LEU A 131 18.41 -3.49 -23.64
CA LEU A 131 17.63 -2.24 -23.60
C LEU A 131 18.48 -1.02 -23.33
N ALA A 132 19.47 -1.11 -22.43
CA ALA A 132 20.41 0.00 -22.15
C ALA A 132 21.30 0.29 -23.36
N GLY A 133 21.76 -0.75 -24.06
CA GLY A 133 22.49 -0.62 -25.33
C GLY A 133 21.68 0.08 -26.40
N ALA A 134 20.41 -0.30 -26.56
CA ALA A 134 19.50 0.35 -27.50
C ALA A 134 19.24 1.83 -27.14
N LEU A 135 18.99 2.13 -25.85
CA LEU A 135 18.77 3.50 -25.38
C LEU A 135 19.98 4.39 -25.65
N ASN A 136 21.18 3.92 -25.36
CA ASN A 136 22.44 4.64 -25.65
C ASN A 136 22.61 4.87 -27.15
N ALA A 137 22.26 3.89 -27.98
CA ALA A 137 22.33 4.02 -29.42
C ALA A 137 21.34 5.07 -29.96
N TYR A 138 20.09 5.13 -29.43
CA TYR A 138 19.14 6.18 -29.79
C TYR A 138 19.60 7.56 -29.32
N ALA A 139 20.17 7.68 -28.12
CA ALA A 139 20.75 8.94 -27.66
C ALA A 139 21.88 9.42 -28.59
N LYS A 140 22.76 8.51 -29.01
CA LYS A 140 23.81 8.83 -30.01
C LYS A 140 23.25 9.16 -31.38
N ALA A 141 22.18 8.49 -31.82
CA ALA A 141 21.49 8.84 -33.04
C ALA A 141 20.97 10.29 -33.02
N HIS A 142 20.41 10.71 -31.87
CA HIS A 142 19.95 12.08 -31.66
C HIS A 142 21.12 13.09 -31.73
N GLU A 143 22.23 12.82 -31.05
CA GLU A 143 23.40 13.71 -31.04
C GLU A 143 23.91 13.99 -32.45
N VAL A 144 23.89 13.04 -33.36
CA VAL A 144 24.39 13.19 -34.72
C VAL A 144 23.29 13.54 -35.75
N ASP A 145 22.02 13.61 -35.37
CA ASP A 145 20.91 14.01 -36.23
C ASP A 145 20.72 15.54 -36.27
N LEU A 146 21.78 16.25 -36.70
CA LEU A 146 21.80 17.71 -36.69
C LEU A 146 20.62 18.38 -37.42
N LYS A 147 20.01 17.67 -38.37
CA LYS A 147 18.84 18.16 -39.15
C LYS A 147 17.51 17.75 -38.53
N GLN A 148 17.53 17.01 -37.44
CA GLN A 148 16.36 16.44 -36.76
C GLN A 148 15.45 15.62 -37.70
N ALA A 149 16.02 15.04 -38.76
CA ALA A 149 15.28 14.29 -39.75
C ALA A 149 14.75 12.94 -39.24
N LYS A 150 15.32 12.42 -38.17
CA LYS A 150 15.00 11.14 -37.53
C LYS A 150 14.42 11.23 -36.15
N THR A 151 14.11 12.42 -35.66
CA THR A 151 13.55 12.67 -34.30
C THR A 151 12.33 11.81 -34.03
N LYS A 152 11.42 11.63 -35.00
CA LYS A 152 10.22 10.79 -34.81
C LYS A 152 10.58 9.32 -34.56
N ASP A 153 11.50 8.78 -35.35
CA ASP A 153 11.93 7.38 -35.24
C ASP A 153 12.68 7.15 -33.92
N ILE A 154 13.52 8.11 -33.53
CA ILE A 154 14.26 8.08 -32.27
C ILE A 154 13.31 8.14 -31.07
N ASN A 155 12.34 9.06 -31.06
CA ASN A 155 11.35 9.17 -30.00
C ASN A 155 10.54 7.88 -29.85
N ALA A 156 10.07 7.29 -30.95
CA ALA A 156 9.33 6.03 -30.91
C ALA A 156 10.17 4.88 -30.34
N GLY A 157 11.46 4.84 -30.67
CA GLY A 157 12.40 3.86 -30.12
C GLY A 157 12.62 4.04 -28.61
N ILE A 158 12.86 5.26 -28.15
CA ILE A 158 13.06 5.58 -26.72
C ILE A 158 11.77 5.27 -25.93
N GLU A 159 10.60 5.65 -26.45
CA GLU A 159 9.31 5.36 -25.80
C GLU A 159 9.05 3.85 -25.70
N ASN A 160 9.39 3.09 -26.74
CA ASN A 160 9.31 1.63 -26.69
C ASN A 160 10.23 1.03 -25.63
N ILE A 161 11.47 1.54 -25.48
CA ILE A 161 12.41 1.07 -24.45
C ILE A 161 11.88 1.38 -23.03
N SER A 162 11.40 2.60 -22.80
CA SER A 162 10.77 2.96 -21.53
C SER A 162 9.63 2.00 -21.17
N ARG A 163 8.74 1.72 -22.14
CA ARG A 163 7.66 0.75 -21.96
C ARG A 163 8.18 -0.65 -21.64
N LYS A 164 9.26 -1.11 -22.30
CA LYS A 164 9.84 -2.43 -22.02
C LYS A 164 10.41 -2.53 -20.60
N TYR A 165 11.09 -1.50 -20.10
CA TYR A 165 11.52 -1.45 -18.71
C TYR A 165 10.34 -1.45 -17.74
N TYR A 166 9.25 -0.74 -18.07
CA TYR A 166 8.04 -0.77 -17.26
C TYR A 166 7.42 -2.18 -17.23
N GLU A 167 7.36 -2.89 -18.37
CA GLU A 167 6.89 -4.29 -18.45
C GLU A 167 7.77 -5.23 -17.62
N GLU A 168 9.10 -5.06 -17.64
CA GLU A 168 10.02 -5.81 -16.77
C GLU A 168 9.80 -5.50 -15.28
N ALA A 169 9.57 -4.23 -14.94
CA ALA A 169 9.27 -3.82 -13.57
C ALA A 169 7.97 -4.47 -13.06
N MET A 170 6.92 -4.51 -13.89
CA MET A 170 5.67 -5.21 -13.56
C MET A 170 5.88 -6.71 -13.38
N THR A 171 6.74 -7.30 -14.22
CA THR A 171 7.13 -8.71 -14.08
C THR A 171 7.83 -8.94 -12.73
N ALA A 172 8.83 -8.13 -12.39
CA ALA A 172 9.53 -8.22 -11.09
C ALA A 172 8.55 -8.07 -9.91
N TYR A 173 7.63 -7.10 -10.00
CA TYR A 173 6.56 -6.91 -9.02
C TYR A 173 5.70 -8.16 -8.82
N THR A 174 5.27 -8.80 -9.91
CA THR A 174 4.46 -10.02 -9.86
C THR A 174 5.23 -11.19 -9.25
N PHE A 175 6.55 -11.26 -9.44
CA PHE A 175 7.41 -12.25 -8.79
C PHE A 175 7.72 -11.93 -7.31
N GLY A 176 7.23 -10.79 -6.76
CA GLY A 176 7.54 -10.35 -5.41
C GLY A 176 8.92 -9.71 -5.26
N ASP A 177 9.66 -9.52 -6.35
CA ASP A 177 10.92 -8.76 -6.36
C ASP A 177 10.62 -7.26 -6.42
N TYR A 178 10.15 -6.71 -5.30
CA TYR A 178 9.78 -5.29 -5.22
C TYR A 178 11.01 -4.37 -5.30
N ALA A 179 12.19 -4.83 -4.86
CA ALA A 179 13.42 -4.07 -5.00
C ALA A 179 13.84 -3.95 -6.47
N GLY A 180 13.80 -5.07 -7.21
CA GLY A 180 14.02 -5.08 -8.66
C GLY A 180 12.98 -4.24 -9.39
N ALA A 181 11.71 -4.34 -9.01
CA ALA A 181 10.62 -3.55 -9.58
C ALA A 181 10.86 -2.05 -9.40
N SER A 182 11.20 -1.59 -8.20
CA SER A 182 11.50 -0.19 -7.91
C SER A 182 12.61 0.35 -8.81
N LYS A 183 13.71 -0.39 -8.91
CA LYS A 183 14.83 -0.01 -9.78
C LYS A 183 14.42 0.07 -11.26
N LEU A 184 13.67 -0.91 -11.75
CA LEU A 184 13.25 -0.98 -13.15
C LEU A 184 12.22 0.11 -13.49
N PHE A 185 11.27 0.43 -12.59
CA PHE A 185 10.38 1.59 -12.75
C PHE A 185 11.17 2.90 -12.82
N GLY A 186 12.19 3.08 -11.95
CA GLY A 186 13.09 4.23 -12.02
C GLY A 186 13.80 4.33 -13.37
N VAL A 187 14.36 3.22 -13.86
CA VAL A 187 15.00 3.15 -15.19
C VAL A 187 14.01 3.44 -16.33
N ALA A 188 12.76 2.97 -16.22
CA ALA A 188 11.71 3.29 -17.20
C ALA A 188 11.43 4.79 -17.27
N ALA A 189 11.33 5.46 -16.11
CA ALA A 189 11.13 6.90 -16.03
C ALA A 189 12.33 7.68 -16.61
N ASP A 190 13.56 7.25 -16.32
CA ASP A 190 14.77 7.89 -16.85
C ASP A 190 14.90 7.65 -18.35
N ALA A 191 14.53 6.49 -18.87
CA ALA A 191 14.47 6.23 -20.30
C ALA A 191 13.48 7.17 -21.00
N ALA A 192 12.27 7.35 -20.46
CA ALA A 192 11.29 8.31 -20.99
C ALA A 192 11.81 9.74 -20.99
N ALA A 193 12.60 10.12 -20.00
CA ALA A 193 13.19 11.45 -19.89
C ALA A 193 14.38 11.70 -20.84
N THR A 194 14.87 10.65 -21.51
CA THR A 194 16.00 10.76 -22.45
C THR A 194 15.62 11.61 -23.67
N ALA A 195 16.52 12.56 -24.02
CA ALA A 195 16.34 13.38 -25.22
C ALA A 195 16.39 12.53 -26.52
N PRO A 196 15.64 12.91 -27.55
CA PRO A 196 14.77 14.07 -27.67
C PRO A 196 13.33 13.87 -27.15
N LEU A 197 12.97 12.67 -26.67
CA LEU A 197 11.61 12.37 -26.15
C LEU A 197 11.27 13.27 -24.95
N SER A 198 12.18 13.35 -23.96
CA SER A 198 12.07 14.24 -22.80
C SER A 198 10.70 14.18 -22.09
N LYS A 199 10.10 12.99 -22.03
CA LYS A 199 8.79 12.75 -21.44
C LYS A 199 8.92 12.46 -19.93
N VAL A 200 8.08 13.07 -19.11
CA VAL A 200 7.95 12.73 -17.70
C VAL A 200 6.96 11.58 -17.55
N ASP A 201 7.42 10.40 -17.16
CA ASP A 201 6.56 9.26 -16.86
C ASP A 201 6.23 9.24 -15.37
N THR A 202 5.17 9.98 -15.01
CA THR A 202 4.73 10.12 -13.61
C THR A 202 4.30 8.79 -13.00
N THR A 203 3.75 7.88 -13.79
CA THR A 203 3.32 6.56 -13.31
C THR A 203 4.52 5.70 -12.95
N ALA A 204 5.55 5.69 -13.79
CA ALA A 204 6.78 4.96 -13.50
C ALA A 204 7.49 5.54 -12.26
N ILE A 205 7.57 6.88 -12.14
CA ILE A 205 8.14 7.54 -10.95
C ILE A 205 7.40 7.13 -9.68
N TYR A 206 6.06 7.19 -9.70
CA TYR A 206 5.24 6.83 -8.54
C TYR A 206 5.40 5.36 -8.17
N ASN A 207 5.36 4.44 -9.13
CA ASN A 207 5.52 3.01 -8.89
C ASN A 207 6.91 2.67 -8.36
N ALA A 208 7.95 3.37 -8.78
CA ALA A 208 9.29 3.23 -8.20
C ALA A 208 9.31 3.59 -6.70
N GLY A 209 8.69 4.70 -6.32
CA GLY A 209 8.56 5.10 -4.92
C GLY A 209 7.71 4.12 -4.11
N PHE A 210 6.57 3.71 -4.66
CA PHE A 210 5.67 2.76 -4.01
C PHE A 210 6.33 1.40 -3.75
N THR A 211 7.03 0.84 -4.73
CA THR A 211 7.71 -0.46 -4.58
C THR A 211 8.94 -0.38 -3.68
N ALA A 212 9.62 0.77 -3.62
CA ALA A 212 10.67 1.03 -2.64
C ALA A 212 10.13 0.99 -1.19
N MET A 213 8.93 1.57 -0.95
CA MET A 213 8.29 1.48 0.37
C MET A 213 8.00 0.02 0.76
N MET A 214 7.59 -0.83 -0.17
CA MET A 214 7.27 -2.25 0.10
C MET A 214 8.47 -3.04 0.62
N VAL A 215 9.69 -2.64 0.27
CA VAL A 215 10.95 -3.25 0.76
C VAL A 215 11.63 -2.40 1.85
N GLN A 216 10.92 -1.41 2.38
CA GLN A 216 11.42 -0.51 3.42
C GLN A 216 12.66 0.31 3.00
N ASP A 217 12.89 0.47 1.70
CA ASP A 217 13.87 1.44 1.16
C ASP A 217 13.25 2.84 1.19
N TYR A 218 13.17 3.41 2.40
CA TYR A 218 12.52 4.70 2.62
C TYR A 218 13.31 5.86 2.00
N GLU A 219 14.64 5.76 1.92
CA GLU A 219 15.44 6.78 1.24
C GLU A 219 15.20 6.78 -0.27
N GLY A 220 15.14 5.60 -0.90
CA GLY A 220 14.76 5.44 -2.30
C GLY A 220 13.34 5.92 -2.57
N ALA A 221 12.38 5.53 -1.71
CA ALA A 221 10.99 5.95 -1.81
C ALA A 221 10.84 7.47 -1.75
N LYS A 222 11.54 8.14 -0.82
CA LYS A 222 11.56 9.59 -0.67
C LYS A 222 11.93 10.28 -1.98
N VAL A 223 13.03 9.85 -2.60
CA VAL A 223 13.53 10.45 -3.85
C VAL A 223 12.46 10.43 -4.94
N PHE A 224 11.79 9.30 -5.14
CA PHE A 224 10.78 9.17 -6.18
C PHE A 224 9.48 9.91 -5.85
N LEU A 225 9.02 9.88 -4.59
CA LEU A 225 7.79 10.56 -4.18
C LEU A 225 7.98 12.10 -4.18
N GLU A 226 9.13 12.61 -3.77
CA GLU A 226 9.49 14.04 -3.92
C GLU A 226 9.51 14.45 -5.41
N LYS A 227 10.06 13.59 -6.29
CA LYS A 227 10.03 13.81 -7.74
C LYS A 227 8.60 13.88 -8.28
N CYS A 228 7.65 13.05 -7.77
CA CYS A 228 6.23 13.15 -8.10
C CYS A 228 5.68 14.55 -7.77
N LEU A 229 5.89 15.04 -6.55
CA LEU A 229 5.42 16.37 -6.14
C LEU A 229 6.05 17.48 -6.98
N ALA A 230 7.36 17.38 -7.26
CA ALA A 230 8.09 18.38 -8.05
C ALA A 230 7.56 18.52 -9.48
N VAL A 231 7.00 17.45 -10.06
CA VAL A 231 6.37 17.48 -11.40
C VAL A 231 4.85 17.67 -11.35
N GLY A 232 4.27 17.96 -10.17
CA GLY A 232 2.85 18.20 -9.99
C GLY A 232 1.99 16.93 -10.09
N TYR A 233 2.56 15.77 -9.80
CA TYR A 233 1.83 14.51 -9.79
C TYR A 233 1.50 14.10 -8.35
N TYR A 234 0.22 13.99 -8.04
CA TYR A 234 -0.27 13.76 -6.67
C TYR A 234 -0.90 12.38 -6.45
N HIS A 235 -1.12 11.62 -7.53
CA HIS A 235 -1.91 10.39 -7.55
C HIS A 235 -3.33 10.62 -6.99
N ASP A 236 -4.11 9.56 -6.85
CA ASP A 236 -5.53 9.66 -6.45
C ASP A 236 -5.71 10.43 -5.13
N GLY A 237 -6.39 11.58 -5.21
CA GLY A 237 -6.74 12.37 -4.03
C GLY A 237 -5.56 12.85 -3.18
N GLY A 238 -4.36 13.01 -3.75
CA GLY A 238 -3.19 13.49 -3.02
C GLY A 238 -2.43 12.39 -2.26
N GLU A 239 -2.59 11.13 -2.64
CA GLU A 239 -1.96 9.98 -1.97
C GLU A 239 -0.43 10.11 -1.85
N VAL A 240 0.24 10.78 -2.79
CA VAL A 240 1.68 11.04 -2.74
C VAL A 240 2.07 11.77 -1.46
N TYR A 241 1.26 12.75 -1.01
CA TYR A 241 1.50 13.46 0.25
C TYR A 241 1.44 12.53 1.46
N ALA A 242 0.41 11.70 1.54
CA ALA A 242 0.24 10.76 2.65
C ALA A 242 1.38 9.72 2.70
N ARG A 243 1.80 9.19 1.54
CA ARG A 243 2.92 8.24 1.45
C ARG A 243 4.24 8.90 1.81
N LEU A 244 4.50 10.11 1.32
CA LEU A 244 5.73 10.83 1.63
C LEU A 244 5.79 11.20 3.12
N ALA A 245 4.65 11.52 3.74
CA ALA A 245 4.56 11.73 5.17
C ALA A 245 4.92 10.46 5.97
N ASP A 246 4.38 9.30 5.57
CA ASP A 246 4.76 8.01 6.18
C ASP A 246 6.26 7.72 6.02
N VAL A 247 6.80 7.93 4.83
CA VAL A 247 8.24 7.78 4.55
C VAL A 247 9.09 8.67 5.45
N TYR A 248 8.74 9.96 5.60
CA TYR A 248 9.46 10.86 6.50
C TYR A 248 9.35 10.43 7.96
N GLY A 249 8.17 9.95 8.40
CA GLY A 249 7.98 9.37 9.73
C GLY A 249 8.89 8.17 9.99
N LYS A 250 8.97 7.23 9.01
CA LYS A 250 9.87 6.06 9.08
C LYS A 250 11.36 6.43 9.09
N LEU A 251 11.73 7.55 8.46
CA LEU A 251 13.08 8.13 8.50
C LEU A 251 13.36 8.95 9.77
N GLY A 252 12.40 9.03 10.72
CA GLY A 252 12.54 9.76 11.97
C GLY A 252 12.34 11.28 11.85
N ASN A 253 11.88 11.77 10.70
CA ASN A 253 11.66 13.20 10.46
C ASN A 253 10.18 13.55 10.62
N GLN A 254 9.72 13.66 11.87
CA GLN A 254 8.32 13.95 12.19
C GLN A 254 7.88 15.35 11.72
N GLU A 255 8.78 16.33 11.71
CA GLU A 255 8.50 17.69 11.24
C GLU A 255 8.13 17.67 9.75
N LYS A 256 8.92 16.99 8.93
CA LYS A 256 8.64 16.83 7.50
C LYS A 256 7.40 15.97 7.25
N SER A 257 7.16 14.97 8.07
CA SER A 257 5.96 14.11 7.98
C SER A 257 4.69 14.96 8.10
N VAL A 258 4.56 15.75 9.17
CA VAL A 258 3.36 16.60 9.35
C VAL A 258 3.29 17.72 8.34
N GLU A 259 4.43 18.29 7.91
CA GLU A 259 4.47 19.30 6.84
C GLU A 259 3.82 18.76 5.55
N MET A 260 4.16 17.54 5.15
CA MET A 260 3.58 16.89 3.96
C MET A 260 2.06 16.67 4.11
N LEU A 261 1.61 16.24 5.28
CA LEU A 261 0.19 16.05 5.56
C LEU A 261 -0.58 17.39 5.51
N GLU A 262 -0.07 18.45 6.11
CA GLU A 262 -0.74 19.77 6.10
C GLU A 262 -0.75 20.40 4.69
N GLN A 263 0.33 20.26 3.93
CA GLN A 263 0.35 20.67 2.52
C GLN A 263 -0.66 19.89 1.69
N GLY A 264 -0.69 18.56 1.88
CA GLY A 264 -1.63 17.67 1.23
C GLY A 264 -3.09 18.02 1.61
N PHE A 265 -3.37 18.27 2.88
CA PHE A 265 -4.69 18.67 3.36
C PHE A 265 -5.16 20.00 2.75
N THR A 266 -4.25 20.96 2.63
CA THR A 266 -4.57 22.24 2.00
C THR A 266 -5.05 22.08 0.55
N GLN A 267 -4.44 21.14 -0.18
CA GLN A 267 -4.74 20.91 -1.60
C GLN A 267 -5.84 19.85 -1.81
N PHE A 268 -5.91 18.86 -0.92
CA PHE A 268 -6.86 17.75 -0.97
C PHE A 268 -7.58 17.56 0.37
N PRO A 269 -8.44 18.51 0.80
CA PRO A 269 -9.03 18.49 2.14
C PRO A 269 -9.99 17.30 2.39
N GLN A 270 -10.44 16.63 1.34
CA GLN A 270 -11.29 15.45 1.42
C GLN A 270 -10.52 14.12 1.30
N SER A 271 -9.19 14.18 1.23
CA SER A 271 -8.37 12.97 1.15
C SER A 271 -8.39 12.20 2.47
N GLN A 272 -8.97 11.01 2.44
CA GLN A 272 -9.09 10.19 3.66
C GLN A 272 -7.74 9.76 4.21
N SER A 273 -6.77 9.41 3.35
CA SER A 273 -5.43 9.02 3.77
C SER A 273 -4.68 10.15 4.48
N ILE A 274 -4.83 11.39 4.00
CA ILE A 274 -4.24 12.57 4.61
C ILE A 274 -4.92 12.90 5.94
N LEU A 275 -6.26 12.85 5.98
CA LEU A 275 -7.04 13.09 7.21
C LEU A 275 -6.66 12.10 8.30
N ILE A 276 -6.59 10.80 7.99
CA ILE A 276 -6.16 9.76 8.93
C ILE A 276 -4.72 10.01 9.39
N GLY A 277 -3.82 10.36 8.47
CA GLY A 277 -2.43 10.69 8.82
C GLY A 277 -2.33 11.85 9.81
N LEU A 278 -3.09 12.95 9.59
CA LEU A 278 -3.13 14.09 10.52
C LEU A 278 -3.76 13.73 11.86
N ILE A 279 -4.86 12.98 11.85
CA ILE A 279 -5.51 12.51 13.09
C ILE A 279 -4.52 11.69 13.92
N ASN A 280 -3.84 10.71 13.32
CA ASN A 280 -2.86 9.89 14.01
C ASN A 280 -1.69 10.71 14.55
N TYR A 281 -1.17 11.64 13.75
CA TYR A 281 -0.09 12.53 14.18
C TYR A 281 -0.47 13.36 15.42
N TYR A 282 -1.66 13.98 15.41
CA TYR A 282 -2.10 14.81 16.53
C TYR A 282 -2.47 13.97 17.77
N LEU A 283 -2.97 12.75 17.60
CA LEU A 283 -3.20 11.80 18.70
C LEU A 283 -1.89 11.38 19.37
N GLU A 284 -0.91 10.94 18.59
CA GLU A 284 0.38 10.46 19.12
C GLU A 284 1.18 11.54 19.86
N ASN A 285 1.03 12.79 19.44
CA ASN A 285 1.77 13.91 20.03
C ASN A 285 0.98 14.70 21.06
N ASN A 286 -0.25 14.32 21.39
CA ASN A 286 -1.15 15.02 22.32
C ASN A 286 -1.22 16.54 22.06
N GLN A 287 -1.21 16.92 20.80
CA GLN A 287 -1.16 18.32 20.37
C GLN A 287 -2.49 18.77 19.78
N ASN A 288 -2.87 20.02 20.11
CA ASN A 288 -3.96 20.76 19.47
C ASN A 288 -5.30 19.98 19.35
N PRO A 289 -6.00 19.70 20.46
CA PRO A 289 -7.28 18.99 20.43
C PRO A 289 -8.33 19.64 19.51
N SER A 290 -8.33 20.97 19.41
CA SER A 290 -9.26 21.68 18.53
C SER A 290 -9.07 21.33 17.05
N ARG A 291 -7.82 21.24 16.61
CA ARG A 291 -7.47 20.82 15.24
C ARG A 291 -7.88 19.37 15.00
N LEU A 292 -7.66 18.51 15.99
CA LEU A 292 -8.04 17.10 15.91
C LEU A 292 -9.56 16.92 15.73
N PHE A 293 -10.39 17.67 16.48
CA PHE A 293 -11.85 17.65 16.29
C PHE A 293 -12.31 18.17 14.93
N GLU A 294 -11.65 19.21 14.40
CA GLU A 294 -11.92 19.69 13.03
C GLU A 294 -11.67 18.58 12.01
N LEU A 295 -10.52 17.92 12.07
CA LEU A 295 -10.14 16.84 11.15
C LEU A 295 -11.10 15.64 11.25
N ILE A 296 -11.48 15.22 12.47
CA ILE A 296 -12.45 14.14 12.68
C ILE A 296 -13.82 14.52 12.14
N THR A 297 -14.24 15.75 12.33
CA THR A 297 -15.52 16.23 11.80
C THR A 297 -15.54 16.13 10.28
N LEU A 298 -14.47 16.56 9.61
CA LEU A 298 -14.35 16.44 8.16
C LEU A 298 -14.29 14.97 7.71
N ALA A 299 -13.52 14.14 8.42
CA ALA A 299 -13.44 12.70 8.12
C ALA A 299 -14.82 12.02 8.23
N LYS A 300 -15.60 12.36 9.25
CA LYS A 300 -16.98 11.86 9.44
C LYS A 300 -17.94 12.34 8.37
N GLN A 301 -17.75 13.54 7.81
CA GLN A 301 -18.54 14.03 6.67
C GLN A 301 -18.23 13.23 5.40
N ASN A 302 -16.97 12.84 5.19
CA ASN A 302 -16.56 12.03 4.04
C ASN A 302 -16.99 10.57 4.17
N GLU A 303 -16.91 10.02 5.40
CA GLU A 303 -17.23 8.63 5.71
C GLU A 303 -18.21 8.51 6.90
N PRO A 304 -19.49 8.89 6.73
CA PRO A 304 -20.45 8.92 7.82
C PRO A 304 -20.76 7.54 8.43
N ASN A 305 -20.46 6.47 7.69
CA ASN A 305 -20.66 5.08 8.13
C ASN A 305 -19.36 4.43 8.67
N ASN A 306 -18.30 5.20 8.88
CA ASN A 306 -17.05 4.69 9.45
C ASN A 306 -17.07 4.77 10.97
N ALA A 307 -17.46 3.69 11.63
CA ALA A 307 -17.57 3.59 13.09
C ALA A 307 -16.26 3.92 13.82
N SER A 308 -15.08 3.69 13.19
CA SER A 308 -13.79 3.96 13.82
C SER A 308 -13.57 5.45 14.12
N LEU A 309 -14.13 6.35 13.32
CA LEU A 309 -14.03 7.80 13.54
C LEU A 309 -14.76 8.24 14.81
N PHE A 310 -15.91 7.64 15.09
CA PHE A 310 -16.68 7.92 16.31
C PHE A 310 -15.99 7.31 17.54
N TYR A 311 -15.39 6.13 17.40
CA TYR A 311 -14.56 5.53 18.44
C TYR A 311 -13.37 6.42 18.80
N VAL A 312 -12.64 6.94 17.80
CA VAL A 312 -11.51 7.87 18.02
C VAL A 312 -11.98 9.15 18.70
N GLU A 313 -13.11 9.73 18.27
CA GLU A 313 -13.71 10.90 18.92
C GLU A 313 -14.01 10.65 20.42
N GLY A 314 -14.56 9.47 20.72
CA GLY A 314 -14.82 9.06 22.11
C GLY A 314 -13.55 8.97 22.96
N ASN A 315 -12.48 8.40 22.38
CA ASN A 315 -11.18 8.33 23.06
C ASN A 315 -10.62 9.72 23.37
N ILE A 316 -10.67 10.65 22.42
CA ILE A 316 -10.17 12.02 22.62
C ILE A 316 -10.93 12.72 23.74
N TYR A 317 -12.26 12.66 23.73
CA TYR A 317 -13.03 13.24 24.84
C TYR A 317 -12.71 12.60 26.19
N ASN A 318 -12.45 11.28 26.22
CA ASN A 318 -12.03 10.61 27.44
C ASN A 318 -10.64 11.06 27.93
N GLU A 319 -9.67 11.26 27.02
CA GLU A 319 -8.35 11.81 27.35
C GLU A 319 -8.45 13.25 27.87
N LEU A 320 -9.25 14.10 27.21
CA LEU A 320 -9.51 15.47 27.68
C LEU A 320 -10.15 15.46 29.07
N ARG A 321 -11.10 14.56 29.34
CA ARG A 321 -11.70 14.36 30.66
C ARG A 321 -10.66 14.04 31.74
N GLN A 322 -9.73 13.13 31.43
CA GLN A 322 -8.68 12.71 32.37
C GLN A 322 -7.71 13.85 32.68
N ALA A 323 -7.40 14.68 31.70
CA ALA A 323 -6.48 15.81 31.84
C ALA A 323 -7.13 17.05 32.46
N GLU A 324 -8.47 17.15 32.47
CA GLU A 324 -9.20 18.33 32.94
C GLU A 324 -9.27 18.38 34.48
N LYS A 325 -9.02 19.56 35.01
CA LYS A 325 -9.08 19.82 36.49
C LYS A 325 -10.41 20.42 36.93
N ASP A 326 -11.13 21.06 36.01
CA ASP A 326 -12.45 21.59 36.26
C ASP A 326 -13.48 20.46 36.19
N GLU A 327 -14.13 20.17 37.30
CA GLU A 327 -15.09 19.07 37.43
C GLU A 327 -16.28 19.21 36.47
N ALA A 328 -16.78 20.44 36.24
CA ALA A 328 -17.90 20.65 35.35
C ALA A 328 -17.51 20.39 33.89
N LYS A 329 -16.32 20.81 33.46
CA LYS A 329 -15.78 20.49 32.11
C LYS A 329 -15.46 19.02 31.98
N ALA A 330 -14.88 18.38 32.99
CA ALA A 330 -14.64 16.94 32.99
C ALA A 330 -15.95 16.15 32.80
N ALA A 331 -17.04 16.58 33.46
CA ALA A 331 -18.36 15.98 33.28
C ALA A 331 -18.90 16.20 31.86
N GLU A 332 -18.70 17.38 31.24
CA GLU A 332 -19.07 17.65 29.86
C GLU A 332 -18.31 16.76 28.89
N TYR A 333 -17.00 16.57 29.10
CA TYR A 333 -16.19 15.68 28.27
C TYR A 333 -16.61 14.21 28.43
N LEU A 334 -16.98 13.78 29.64
CA LEU A 334 -17.55 12.45 29.87
C LEU A 334 -18.83 12.23 29.03
N GLU A 335 -19.75 13.20 29.05
CA GLU A 335 -20.99 13.11 28.29
C GLU A 335 -20.70 13.01 26.80
N LYS A 336 -19.80 13.84 26.26
CA LYS A 336 -19.39 13.82 24.86
C LYS A 336 -18.71 12.49 24.48
N ALA A 337 -17.87 11.93 25.34
CA ALA A 337 -17.25 10.62 25.11
C ALA A 337 -18.32 9.52 25.02
N VAL A 338 -19.28 9.51 25.93
CA VAL A 338 -20.41 8.56 25.90
C VAL A 338 -21.22 8.70 24.61
N GLN A 339 -21.58 9.93 24.22
CA GLN A 339 -22.30 10.19 22.98
C GLN A 339 -21.54 9.71 21.74
N ALA A 340 -20.24 9.92 21.70
CA ALA A 340 -19.41 9.45 20.58
C ALA A 340 -19.36 7.91 20.50
N TYR A 341 -19.20 7.20 21.63
CA TYR A 341 -19.26 5.73 21.64
C TYR A 341 -20.65 5.20 21.28
N ASP A 342 -21.73 5.87 21.71
CA ASP A 342 -23.10 5.49 21.38
C ASP A 342 -23.37 5.74 19.87
N ALA A 343 -22.85 6.80 19.30
CA ALA A 343 -22.87 7.02 17.85
C ALA A 343 -22.06 5.96 17.10
N CYS A 344 -20.91 5.54 17.62
CA CYS A 344 -20.13 4.44 17.07
C CYS A 344 -20.96 3.12 16.99
N GLU A 345 -21.63 2.76 18.10
CA GLU A 345 -22.55 1.61 18.14
C GLU A 345 -23.70 1.77 17.15
N SER A 346 -24.25 2.97 17.03
CA SER A 346 -25.39 3.25 16.11
C SER A 346 -24.97 3.10 14.64
N VAL A 347 -23.73 3.46 14.31
CA VAL A 347 -23.17 3.31 12.96
C VAL A 347 -22.82 1.85 12.64
N ASN A 348 -22.23 1.14 13.58
CA ASN A 348 -21.91 -0.28 13.44
C ASN A 348 -21.87 -0.99 14.80
N ALA A 349 -22.97 -1.63 15.15
CA ALA A 349 -23.12 -2.38 16.40
C ALA A 349 -22.15 -3.58 16.53
N ALA A 350 -21.57 -4.05 15.42
CA ALA A 350 -20.58 -5.12 15.41
C ALA A 350 -19.14 -4.62 15.53
N TYR A 351 -18.91 -3.31 15.60
CA TYR A 351 -17.58 -2.74 15.77
C TYR A 351 -17.16 -2.79 17.25
N GLU A 352 -16.44 -3.84 17.62
CA GLU A 352 -16.09 -4.18 19.00
C GLU A 352 -15.36 -3.07 19.77
N PHE A 353 -14.50 -2.29 19.08
CA PHE A 353 -13.69 -1.25 19.72
C PHE A 353 -14.51 -0.11 20.32
N GLY A 354 -15.68 0.23 19.75
CA GLY A 354 -16.59 1.21 20.33
C GLY A 354 -17.10 0.77 21.71
N HIS A 355 -17.51 -0.50 21.82
CA HIS A 355 -17.94 -1.09 23.07
C HIS A 355 -16.80 -1.22 24.07
N ILE A 356 -15.62 -1.70 23.63
CA ILE A 356 -14.42 -1.80 24.48
C ILE A 356 -14.04 -0.43 25.04
N GLY A 357 -13.96 0.61 24.19
CA GLY A 357 -13.59 1.96 24.60
C GLY A 357 -14.52 2.51 25.68
N LYS A 358 -15.84 2.36 25.49
CA LYS A 358 -16.84 2.78 26.49
C LYS A 358 -16.70 1.99 27.81
N GLY A 359 -16.52 0.66 27.70
CA GLY A 359 -16.32 -0.21 28.87
C GLY A 359 -15.06 0.14 29.65
N VAL A 360 -13.93 0.29 28.98
CA VAL A 360 -12.65 0.66 29.58
C VAL A 360 -12.71 2.05 30.22
N MET A 361 -13.36 3.01 29.59
CA MET A 361 -13.55 4.35 30.16
C MET A 361 -14.23 4.30 31.53
N PHE A 362 -15.37 3.61 31.64
CA PHE A 362 -16.08 3.49 32.91
C PHE A 362 -15.35 2.62 33.91
N TYR A 363 -14.66 1.56 33.48
CA TYR A 363 -13.86 0.71 34.34
C TYR A 363 -12.69 1.48 34.96
N ASN A 364 -11.96 2.29 34.20
CA ASN A 364 -10.88 3.12 34.71
C ASN A 364 -11.39 4.18 35.69
N MET A 365 -12.57 4.80 35.43
CA MET A 365 -13.23 5.67 36.37
C MET A 365 -13.51 4.97 37.73
N ALA A 366 -13.94 3.69 37.64
CA ALA A 366 -14.15 2.92 38.87
C ALA A 366 -12.84 2.69 39.63
N ILE A 367 -11.74 2.35 38.91
CA ILE A 367 -10.42 2.18 39.56
C ILE A 367 -9.97 3.48 40.26
N ASP A 368 -10.12 4.65 39.63
CA ASP A 368 -9.79 5.95 40.20
C ASP A 368 -10.61 6.22 41.47
N LEU A 369 -11.89 5.86 41.47
CA LEU A 369 -12.79 6.00 42.61
C LEU A 369 -12.43 5.04 43.74
N GLN A 370 -12.03 3.82 43.46
CA GLN A 370 -11.55 2.83 44.42
C GLN A 370 -10.28 3.31 45.11
N GLU A 371 -9.34 3.90 44.36
CA GLU A 371 -8.12 4.47 44.93
C GLU A 371 -8.43 5.63 45.85
N LYS A 372 -9.32 6.54 45.45
CA LYS A 372 -9.79 7.65 46.32
C LYS A 372 -10.45 7.12 47.59
N ALA A 373 -11.32 6.11 47.47
CA ALA A 373 -11.96 5.50 48.60
C ALA A 373 -10.94 4.89 49.59
N SER A 374 -9.92 4.20 49.07
CA SER A 374 -8.88 3.55 49.87
C SER A 374 -8.08 4.54 50.74
N ASN A 375 -8.04 5.82 50.33
CA ASN A 375 -7.34 6.90 51.04
C ASN A 375 -8.27 7.81 51.87
N GLU A 376 -9.59 7.59 51.86
CA GLU A 376 -10.57 8.40 52.56
C GLU A 376 -10.74 7.92 54.04
N LEU A 377 -10.68 8.84 55.00
CA LEU A 377 -10.79 8.55 56.39
C LEU A 377 -12.18 8.87 56.99
N ASP A 378 -12.99 9.65 56.30
CA ASP A 378 -14.36 9.95 56.72
C ASP A 378 -15.32 8.87 56.20
N ASP A 379 -15.98 8.17 57.09
CA ASP A 379 -16.87 7.05 56.81
C ASP A 379 -17.98 7.40 55.78
N ARG A 380 -18.54 8.62 55.86
CA ARG A 380 -19.62 9.02 54.94
C ARG A 380 -19.09 9.25 53.52
N LYS A 381 -17.92 9.91 53.43
CA LYS A 381 -17.27 10.13 52.14
C LYS A 381 -16.79 8.80 51.55
N TYR A 382 -16.22 7.93 52.39
CA TYR A 382 -15.86 6.57 51.95
C TYR A 382 -17.04 5.83 51.35
N MET A 383 -18.19 5.78 52.03
CA MET A 383 -19.38 5.13 51.55
C MET A 383 -19.89 5.74 50.22
N ALA A 384 -19.85 7.07 50.12
CA ALA A 384 -20.23 7.77 48.86
C ALA A 384 -19.28 7.43 47.70
N LEU A 385 -17.98 7.30 47.93
CA LEU A 385 -16.99 6.90 46.94
C LEU A 385 -17.18 5.42 46.52
N VAL A 386 -17.51 4.54 47.46
CA VAL A 386 -17.83 3.13 47.17
C VAL A 386 -19.08 3.01 46.30
N GLU A 387 -20.12 3.81 46.58
CA GLU A 387 -21.33 3.85 45.76
C GLU A 387 -21.03 4.30 44.32
N GLN A 388 -20.26 5.37 44.17
CA GLN A 388 -19.82 5.87 42.84
C GLN A 388 -18.95 4.82 42.12
N PHE A 389 -18.04 4.14 42.78
CA PHE A 389 -17.24 3.05 42.29
C PHE A 389 -18.13 1.91 41.71
N GLU A 390 -19.10 1.47 42.49
CA GLU A 390 -20.02 0.42 42.06
C GLU A 390 -20.89 0.85 40.88
N ASP A 391 -21.37 2.12 40.87
CA ASP A 391 -22.11 2.68 39.72
C ASP A 391 -21.27 2.71 38.44
N ALA A 392 -19.99 3.11 38.54
CA ALA A 392 -19.09 3.11 37.39
C ALA A 392 -18.84 1.68 36.86
N LEU A 393 -18.65 0.69 37.75
CA LEU A 393 -18.54 -0.71 37.32
C LEU A 393 -19.81 -1.23 36.60
N MET A 394 -20.99 -0.85 37.15
CA MET A 394 -22.27 -1.22 36.53
C MET A 394 -22.47 -0.56 35.15
N LYS A 395 -21.93 0.64 34.94
CA LYS A 395 -21.92 1.30 33.62
C LYS A 395 -20.93 0.67 32.66
N ALA A 396 -19.85 0.04 33.16
CA ALA A 396 -18.87 -0.68 32.32
C ALA A 396 -19.39 -2.06 31.86
N LEU A 397 -20.26 -2.70 32.63
CA LEU A 397 -20.70 -4.07 32.40
C LEU A 397 -21.37 -4.27 31.02
N PRO A 398 -22.44 -3.54 30.64
CA PRO A 398 -23.12 -3.78 29.37
C PRO A 398 -22.23 -3.55 28.12
N PRO A 399 -21.39 -2.50 28.05
CA PRO A 399 -20.43 -2.36 26.96
C PRO A 399 -19.48 -3.56 26.82
N PHE A 400 -18.92 -4.07 27.89
CA PHE A 400 -18.03 -5.23 27.83
C PHE A 400 -18.77 -6.50 27.42
N GLU A 401 -20.02 -6.73 27.85
CA GLU A 401 -20.84 -7.85 27.40
C GLU A 401 -21.11 -7.79 25.92
N LYS A 402 -21.45 -6.61 25.37
CA LYS A 402 -21.63 -6.39 23.94
C LYS A 402 -20.33 -6.65 23.19
N ALA A 403 -19.18 -6.07 23.66
CA ALA A 403 -17.88 -6.30 23.06
C ALA A 403 -17.53 -7.80 22.99
N TYR A 404 -17.76 -8.53 24.09
CA TYR A 404 -17.53 -9.97 24.13
C TYR A 404 -18.41 -10.73 23.12
N ALA A 405 -19.67 -10.33 22.98
CA ALA A 405 -20.61 -10.98 22.07
C ALA A 405 -20.27 -10.78 20.60
N VAL A 406 -19.75 -9.59 20.19
CA VAL A 406 -19.47 -9.25 18.80
C VAL A 406 -18.03 -9.55 18.37
N SER A 407 -17.09 -9.68 19.30
CA SER A 407 -15.70 -9.99 18.97
C SER A 407 -15.56 -11.37 18.35
N ALA A 408 -14.80 -11.47 17.25
CA ALA A 408 -14.47 -12.73 16.59
C ALA A 408 -13.10 -13.29 17.04
N ASP A 409 -12.23 -12.45 17.62
CA ASP A 409 -10.88 -12.82 18.04
C ASP A 409 -10.87 -13.42 19.44
N ASN A 410 -10.34 -14.65 19.59
CA ASN A 410 -10.30 -15.34 20.86
C ASN A 410 -9.46 -14.60 21.92
N THR A 411 -8.33 -14.00 21.52
CA THR A 411 -7.46 -13.25 22.45
C THR A 411 -8.18 -12.02 22.97
N MET A 412 -8.89 -11.32 22.11
CA MET A 412 -9.71 -10.17 22.49
C MET A 412 -10.82 -10.57 23.45
N LYS A 413 -11.54 -11.68 23.16
CA LYS A 413 -12.57 -12.22 24.06
C LYS A 413 -12.01 -12.55 25.45
N VAL A 414 -10.85 -13.18 25.55
CA VAL A 414 -10.19 -13.49 26.81
C VAL A 414 -9.84 -12.21 27.58
N ASN A 415 -9.32 -11.19 26.91
CA ASN A 415 -9.02 -9.90 27.51
C ASN A 415 -10.28 -9.20 28.05
N ILE A 416 -11.38 -9.23 27.29
CA ILE A 416 -12.67 -8.68 27.72
C ILE A 416 -13.22 -9.48 28.90
N ALA A 417 -13.09 -10.81 28.88
CA ALA A 417 -13.51 -11.69 29.96
C ALA A 417 -12.80 -11.38 31.30
N GLU A 418 -11.57 -10.88 31.27
CA GLU A 418 -10.86 -10.44 32.46
C GLU A 418 -11.58 -9.27 33.15
N TYR A 419 -12.02 -8.26 32.40
CA TYR A 419 -12.81 -7.13 32.92
C TYR A 419 -14.16 -7.63 33.44
N LEU A 420 -14.87 -8.46 32.66
CA LEU A 420 -16.17 -9.00 33.04
C LEU A 420 -16.06 -9.84 34.33
N LYS A 421 -15.08 -10.72 34.44
CA LYS A 421 -14.80 -11.52 35.64
C LYS A 421 -14.66 -10.61 36.88
N ASN A 422 -13.89 -9.53 36.79
CA ASN A 422 -13.64 -8.64 37.89
C ASN A 422 -14.92 -7.87 38.31
N ILE A 423 -15.71 -7.40 37.35
CA ILE A 423 -16.98 -6.73 37.59
C ILE A 423 -17.95 -7.70 38.24
N TYR A 424 -18.18 -8.88 37.70
CA TYR A 424 -19.09 -9.88 38.26
C TYR A 424 -18.65 -10.35 39.65
N TYR A 425 -17.34 -10.47 39.91
CA TYR A 425 -16.82 -10.80 41.22
C TYR A 425 -17.16 -9.75 42.27
N ARG A 426 -17.11 -8.45 41.95
CA ARG A 426 -17.50 -7.37 42.85
C ARG A 426 -18.93 -7.51 43.31
N PHE A 427 -19.83 -7.97 42.48
CA PHE A 427 -21.25 -8.05 42.76
C PHE A 427 -21.73 -9.49 43.08
N ILE A 428 -20.82 -10.44 43.29
CA ILE A 428 -21.13 -11.88 43.44
C ILE A 428 -22.16 -12.19 44.54
N THR A 429 -22.24 -11.37 45.55
CA THR A 429 -23.19 -11.53 46.67
C THR A 429 -24.52 -10.83 46.44
N LYS A 430 -24.69 -10.10 45.30
CA LYS A 430 -25.92 -9.34 45.02
C LYS A 430 -26.97 -10.12 44.24
N GLY A 431 -26.63 -11.29 43.68
CA GLY A 431 -27.60 -12.16 42.95
C GLY A 431 -26.92 -13.31 42.25
N ALA A 432 -27.72 -14.33 41.94
CA ALA A 432 -27.23 -15.54 41.26
C ALA A 432 -26.64 -15.24 39.85
N GLU A 433 -27.18 -14.24 39.17
CA GLU A 433 -26.69 -13.79 37.86
C GLU A 433 -25.26 -13.33 37.90
N TYR A 434 -24.84 -12.69 38.99
CA TYR A 434 -23.45 -12.25 39.16
C TYR A 434 -22.51 -13.42 39.50
N GLU A 435 -22.99 -14.40 40.27
CA GLU A 435 -22.22 -15.60 40.54
C GLU A 435 -21.99 -16.43 39.29
N ASP A 436 -23.03 -16.61 38.46
CA ASP A 436 -22.95 -17.34 37.21
C ASP A 436 -22.06 -16.60 36.16
N GLY A 437 -22.18 -15.29 36.06
CA GLY A 437 -21.32 -14.45 35.24
C GLY A 437 -19.85 -14.59 35.64
N TYR A 438 -19.57 -14.52 36.96
CA TYR A 438 -18.21 -14.73 37.46
C TYR A 438 -17.66 -16.11 37.10
N LYS A 439 -18.44 -17.19 37.32
CA LYS A 439 -18.02 -18.57 36.98
C LYS A 439 -17.68 -18.69 35.50
N LYS A 440 -18.56 -18.18 34.63
CA LYS A 440 -18.39 -18.20 33.17
C LYS A 440 -17.08 -17.52 32.74
N TYR A 441 -16.88 -16.28 33.11
CA TYR A 441 -15.74 -15.50 32.64
C TYR A 441 -14.43 -15.91 33.34
N ASN A 442 -14.48 -16.38 34.58
CA ASN A 442 -13.32 -16.94 35.26
C ASN A 442 -12.82 -18.22 34.60
N GLU A 443 -13.71 -19.07 34.09
CA GLU A 443 -13.30 -20.27 33.35
C GLU A 443 -12.65 -19.91 32.02
N ILE A 444 -13.17 -18.93 31.27
CA ILE A 444 -12.57 -18.40 30.04
C ILE A 444 -11.16 -17.87 30.28
N VAL A 445 -10.99 -17.07 31.33
CA VAL A 445 -9.68 -16.52 31.69
C VAL A 445 -8.68 -17.61 32.08
N LYS A 446 -9.12 -18.64 32.82
CA LYS A 446 -8.25 -19.77 33.22
C LYS A 446 -7.83 -20.65 32.06
N THR A 447 -8.74 -20.90 31.14
CA THR A 447 -8.48 -21.81 30.00
C THR A 447 -7.83 -21.12 28.82
N GLY A 448 -7.94 -19.79 28.70
CA GLY A 448 -7.52 -19.03 27.53
C GLY A 448 -8.39 -19.29 26.29
N VAL A 449 -9.56 -19.94 26.46
CA VAL A 449 -10.46 -20.32 25.37
C VAL A 449 -11.83 -19.71 25.60
N ALA A 450 -12.23 -18.78 24.75
CA ALA A 450 -13.58 -18.24 24.70
C ALA A 450 -14.50 -19.18 23.92
N GLN A 451 -15.61 -19.56 24.51
CA GLN A 451 -16.67 -20.35 23.87
C GLN A 451 -17.59 -19.44 23.04
#